data_2819fe330f7373469ac3218cfce58457
#
_entry.id   2819fe330f7373469ac3218cfce58457
#
_cell.length_a   1.000
_cell.length_b   1.000
_cell.length_c   1.000
_cell.angle_alpha   90.00
_cell.angle_beta   90.00
_cell.angle_gamma   90.00
#
_symmetry.space_group_name_H-M   'P 1'
#
loop_
_entity.id
_entity.type
_entity.pdbx_description
1 polymer ?
#
loop_
_entity_poly.entity_id
_entity_poly.type
_entity_poly.pdbx_seq_one_letter_code
_entity_poly.pdbx_strand_id
1 'polypeptide(L)'
;MKKKVMIDLASGWRQLSEEERQVLGVFADNEKIRLIAIATGSWGVYVPNLIIADEDVLIDEDEERIFADSAQGLAELFPGFLLIDDFEWPLAPANARLRTGVYILDDLSLTVMQLVWIAEGTHKENDESQHVLWTATCTCPSAVFATVIDNFMEMAPTLEVAS
;
A
#
# COMPACT_ATOMS: atom_id res chain seq x y z
N MET A 1 -12.16 7.23 16.38
CA MET A 1 -11.50 8.21 15.50
C MET A 1 -11.04 7.53 14.23
N LYS A 2 -11.24 8.18 13.10
CA LYS A 2 -10.70 7.67 11.84
C LYS A 2 -9.19 7.81 11.83
N LYS A 3 -8.48 6.74 11.53
CA LYS A 3 -7.04 6.77 11.29
C LYS A 3 -6.74 7.67 10.10
N LYS A 4 -5.73 8.50 10.23
CA LYS A 4 -5.34 9.47 9.20
C LYS A 4 -4.01 9.08 8.59
N VAL A 5 -3.92 9.30 7.29
CA VAL A 5 -2.68 9.17 6.54
C VAL A 5 -2.36 10.51 5.91
N MET A 6 -1.11 10.91 6.03
CA MET A 6 -0.55 12.03 5.30
C MET A 6 0.62 11.54 4.45
N ILE A 7 0.69 12.04 3.24
CA ILE A 7 1.75 11.74 2.29
C ILE A 7 1.94 12.94 1.37
N ASP A 8 3.19 13.25 1.06
CA ASP A 8 3.52 14.24 0.03
C ASP A 8 3.55 13.53 -1.33
N LEU A 9 2.56 13.81 -2.16
CA LEU A 9 2.48 13.21 -3.48
C LEU A 9 3.53 13.81 -4.42
N ALA A 10 4.15 12.94 -5.21
CA ALA A 10 5.06 13.38 -6.26
C ALA A 10 4.33 14.20 -7.32
N SER A 11 5.07 15.06 -8.03
CA SER A 11 4.54 15.78 -9.19
C SER A 11 3.91 14.80 -10.19
N GLY A 12 2.73 15.13 -10.68
CA GLY A 12 2.00 14.27 -11.59
C GLY A 12 1.15 13.18 -10.90
N TRP A 13 0.97 13.28 -9.59
CA TRP A 13 0.06 12.42 -8.83
C TRP A 13 -1.02 13.24 -8.14
N ARG A 14 -2.20 12.65 -7.97
CA ARG A 14 -3.30 13.26 -7.21
C ARG A 14 -4.04 12.24 -6.37
N GLN A 15 -4.57 12.69 -5.25
CA GLN A 15 -5.45 11.87 -4.43
C GLN A 15 -6.86 11.83 -5.02
N LEU A 16 -7.50 10.66 -4.99
CA LEU A 16 -8.91 10.54 -5.33
C LEU A 16 -9.78 11.11 -4.20
N SER A 17 -10.83 11.85 -4.58
CA SER A 17 -11.87 12.28 -3.64
C SER A 17 -12.73 11.09 -3.21
N GLU A 18 -13.50 11.25 -2.12
CA GLU A 18 -14.46 10.23 -1.70
C GLU A 18 -15.52 9.97 -2.78
N GLU A 19 -15.96 11.00 -3.50
CA GLU A 19 -16.90 10.85 -4.61
C GLU A 19 -16.33 10.01 -5.74
N GLU A 20 -15.08 10.26 -6.13
CA GLU A 20 -14.39 9.45 -7.13
C GLU A 20 -14.23 7.99 -6.68
N ARG A 21 -13.92 7.77 -5.42
CA ARG A 21 -13.81 6.41 -4.84
C ARG A 21 -15.14 5.67 -4.91
N GLN A 22 -16.25 6.33 -4.65
CA GLN A 22 -17.60 5.77 -4.75
C GLN A 22 -17.94 5.33 -6.18
N VAL A 23 -17.56 6.14 -7.17
CA VAL A 23 -17.78 5.80 -8.58
C VAL A 23 -16.99 4.56 -9.01
N LEU A 24 -15.79 4.35 -8.46
CA LEU A 24 -14.96 3.18 -8.76
C LEU A 24 -15.47 1.87 -8.13
N GLY A 25 -16.43 1.93 -7.23
CA GLY A 25 -17.21 0.78 -6.70
C GLY A 25 -16.42 -0.21 -5.85
N VAL A 26 -15.49 -0.92 -6.44
CA VAL A 26 -14.77 -2.04 -5.79
C VAL A 26 -13.96 -1.60 -4.57
N PHE A 27 -13.44 -0.38 -4.56
CA PHE A 27 -12.63 0.17 -3.47
C PHE A 27 -13.41 1.03 -2.49
N ALA A 28 -14.64 1.46 -2.86
CA ALA A 28 -15.44 2.35 -2.04
C ALA A 28 -15.94 1.69 -0.74
N ASP A 29 -16.21 0.40 -0.78
CA ASP A 29 -16.77 -0.35 0.34
C ASP A 29 -15.72 -0.98 1.25
N ASN A 30 -14.42 -0.82 0.95
CA ASN A 30 -13.36 -1.36 1.79
C ASN A 30 -12.98 -0.36 2.89
N GLU A 31 -13.46 -0.63 4.09
CA GLU A 31 -13.21 0.19 5.29
C GLU A 31 -11.72 0.27 5.68
N LYS A 32 -10.89 -0.63 5.18
CA LYS A 32 -9.45 -0.64 5.45
C LYS A 32 -8.67 0.38 4.61
N ILE A 33 -9.22 0.82 3.47
CA ILE A 33 -8.54 1.76 2.58
C ILE A 33 -8.66 3.18 3.12
N ARG A 34 -7.52 3.82 3.32
CA ARG A 34 -7.42 5.18 3.87
C ARG A 34 -7.14 6.25 2.83
N LEU A 35 -6.41 5.89 1.78
CA LEU A 35 -6.04 6.82 0.72
C LEU A 35 -5.86 6.07 -0.59
N ILE A 36 -6.33 6.68 -1.67
CA ILE A 36 -6.04 6.25 -3.04
C ILE A 36 -5.50 7.45 -3.80
N ALA A 37 -4.34 7.28 -4.42
CA ALA A 37 -3.77 8.27 -5.32
C ALA A 37 -3.53 7.64 -6.70
N ILE A 38 -3.61 8.45 -7.74
CA ILE A 38 -3.37 8.03 -9.11
C ILE A 38 -2.40 8.97 -9.79
N ALA A 39 -1.67 8.45 -10.76
CA ALA A 39 -0.88 9.28 -11.66
C ALA A 39 -1.80 10.04 -12.60
N THR A 40 -1.48 11.32 -12.85
CA THR A 40 -2.19 12.17 -13.82
C THR A 40 -1.55 12.06 -15.19
N GLY A 41 -2.28 12.44 -16.23
CA GLY A 41 -1.80 12.38 -17.59
C GLY A 41 -2.29 11.14 -18.33
N SER A 42 -1.66 10.84 -19.46
CA SER A 42 -2.05 9.74 -20.34
C SER A 42 -1.11 8.54 -20.13
N TRP A 43 -1.64 7.45 -19.60
CA TRP A 43 -0.88 6.24 -19.25
C TRP A 43 -1.32 4.99 -20.03
N GLY A 44 -2.25 5.14 -20.97
CA GLY A 44 -2.80 4.01 -21.72
C GLY A 44 -3.90 3.28 -20.93
N VAL A 45 -3.89 1.94 -21.01
CA VAL A 45 -4.98 1.10 -20.48
C VAL A 45 -5.00 1.01 -18.97
N TYR A 46 -3.87 1.19 -18.31
CA TYR A 46 -3.73 1.04 -16.87
C TYR A 46 -3.02 2.26 -16.27
N VAL A 47 -3.70 2.94 -15.36
CA VAL A 47 -3.17 4.14 -14.69
C VAL A 47 -2.41 3.71 -13.42
N PRO A 48 -1.14 4.11 -13.26
CA PRO A 48 -0.43 3.86 -12.01
C PRO A 48 -1.19 4.40 -10.81
N ASN A 49 -1.24 3.60 -9.75
CA ASN A 49 -2.02 3.95 -8.56
C ASN A 49 -1.28 3.56 -7.29
N LEU A 50 -1.64 4.22 -6.20
CA LEU A 50 -1.15 3.99 -4.85
C LEU A 50 -2.34 3.83 -3.92
N ILE A 51 -2.40 2.72 -3.21
CA ILE A 51 -3.44 2.44 -2.23
C ILE A 51 -2.81 2.28 -0.86
N ILE A 52 -3.24 3.08 0.10
CA ILE A 52 -2.79 2.98 1.49
C ILE A 52 -3.94 2.43 2.31
N ALA A 53 -3.67 1.34 3.01
CA ALA A 53 -4.64 0.63 3.81
C ALA A 53 -4.08 0.25 5.17
N ASP A 54 -4.95 -0.04 6.12
CA ASP A 54 -4.57 -0.53 7.43
C ASP A 54 -5.37 -1.77 7.84
N GLU A 55 -4.79 -2.53 8.74
CA GLU A 55 -5.41 -3.70 9.33
C GLU A 55 -4.98 -3.82 10.80
N ASP A 56 -5.95 -4.04 11.69
CA ASP A 56 -5.64 -4.29 13.09
C ASP A 56 -5.03 -5.69 13.26
N VAL A 57 -3.93 -5.77 13.99
CA VAL A 57 -3.23 -7.03 14.28
C VAL A 57 -3.03 -7.18 15.78
N LEU A 58 -3.00 -8.43 16.25
CA LEU A 58 -2.83 -8.73 17.66
C LEU A 58 -1.38 -8.54 18.10
N ILE A 59 -1.16 -7.96 19.27
CA ILE A 59 0.17 -7.67 19.82
C ILE A 59 1.01 -8.89 20.09
N ASP A 60 0.38 -9.97 20.50
CA ASP A 60 1.03 -11.23 20.85
C ASP A 60 1.41 -12.05 19.62
N GLU A 61 1.08 -11.60 18.42
CA GLU A 61 1.59 -12.22 17.20
C GLU A 61 3.04 -11.79 16.94
N ASP A 62 3.85 -12.76 16.51
CA ASP A 62 5.20 -12.52 16.05
C ASP A 62 5.21 -11.62 14.81
N GLU A 63 6.02 -10.57 14.82
CA GLU A 63 6.14 -9.64 13.69
C GLU A 63 6.52 -10.36 12.39
N GLU A 64 7.44 -11.30 12.43
CA GLU A 64 7.82 -12.09 11.25
C GLU A 64 6.64 -12.85 10.68
N ARG A 65 5.79 -13.39 11.53
CA ARG A 65 4.57 -14.07 11.10
C ARG A 65 3.57 -13.12 10.49
N ILE A 66 3.39 -11.94 11.08
CA ILE A 66 2.50 -10.91 10.53
C ILE A 66 2.96 -10.51 9.12
N PHE A 67 4.25 -10.29 8.93
CA PHE A 67 4.80 -9.97 7.62
C PHE A 67 4.67 -11.12 6.63
N ALA A 68 4.89 -12.35 7.06
CA ALA A 68 4.74 -13.54 6.21
C ALA A 68 3.29 -13.74 5.75
N ASP A 69 2.33 -13.62 6.67
CA ASP A 69 0.91 -13.72 6.37
C ASP A 69 0.46 -12.60 5.41
N SER A 70 0.98 -11.39 5.59
CA SER A 70 0.74 -10.26 4.69
C SER A 70 1.29 -10.51 3.29
N ALA A 71 2.47 -11.10 3.17
CA ALA A 71 3.06 -11.46 1.87
C ALA A 71 2.23 -12.53 1.15
N GLN A 72 1.76 -13.53 1.89
CA GLN A 72 0.87 -14.55 1.36
C GLN A 72 -0.46 -13.96 0.88
N GLY A 73 -1.04 -13.05 1.65
CA GLY A 73 -2.26 -12.34 1.28
C GLY A 73 -2.12 -11.55 -0.02
N LEU A 74 -0.97 -10.90 -0.21
CA LEU A 74 -0.66 -10.20 -1.45
C LEU A 74 -0.60 -11.16 -2.64
N ALA A 75 0.04 -12.32 -2.47
CA ALA A 75 0.12 -13.35 -3.51
C ALA A 75 -1.25 -13.96 -3.85
N GLU A 76 -2.12 -14.10 -2.87
CA GLU A 76 -3.48 -14.61 -3.08
C GLU A 76 -4.40 -13.59 -3.77
N LEU A 77 -4.16 -12.29 -3.53
CA LEU A 77 -4.96 -11.22 -4.12
C LEU A 77 -4.76 -11.10 -5.63
N PHE A 78 -3.55 -11.39 -6.12
CA PHE A 78 -3.19 -11.26 -7.52
C PHE A 78 -2.92 -12.63 -8.15
N PRO A 79 -3.80 -13.11 -9.04
CA PRO A 79 -3.60 -14.41 -9.70
C PRO A 79 -2.27 -14.48 -10.46
N GLY A 80 -1.49 -15.52 -10.20
CA GLY A 80 -0.19 -15.70 -10.83
C GLY A 80 0.90 -14.74 -10.35
N PHE A 81 0.70 -14.12 -9.19
CA PHE A 81 1.68 -13.19 -8.61
C PHE A 81 3.02 -13.88 -8.37
N LEU A 82 4.08 -13.26 -8.85
CA LEU A 82 5.45 -13.68 -8.64
C LEU A 82 6.18 -12.64 -7.80
N LEU A 83 6.53 -12.99 -6.58
CA LEU A 83 7.36 -12.15 -5.71
C LEU A 83 8.79 -12.14 -6.23
N ILE A 84 9.31 -10.95 -6.54
CA ILE A 84 10.69 -10.78 -7.03
C ILE A 84 11.64 -10.45 -5.89
N ASP A 85 11.21 -9.56 -4.99
CA ASP A 85 12.06 -9.06 -3.91
C ASP A 85 11.23 -8.73 -2.66
N ASP A 86 11.84 -8.93 -1.49
CA ASP A 86 11.28 -8.58 -0.19
C ASP A 86 12.44 -8.30 0.76
N PHE A 87 12.65 -7.03 1.10
CA PHE A 87 13.79 -6.60 1.91
C PHE A 87 13.40 -5.54 2.94
N GLU A 88 14.26 -5.35 3.94
CA GLU A 88 14.10 -4.31 4.94
C GLU A 88 14.22 -2.93 4.32
N TRP A 89 13.25 -2.06 4.61
CA TRP A 89 13.23 -0.69 4.13
C TRP A 89 14.09 0.20 5.03
N PRO A 90 15.11 0.90 4.51
CA PRO A 90 16.06 1.63 5.33
C PRO A 90 15.63 3.06 5.71
N LEU A 91 14.48 3.51 5.18
CA LEU A 91 14.00 4.88 5.38
C LEU A 91 12.75 4.89 6.28
N ALA A 92 12.09 6.03 6.41
CA ALA A 92 10.79 6.12 7.05
C ALA A 92 9.69 5.52 6.14
N PRO A 93 8.65 4.86 6.66
CA PRO A 93 8.42 4.54 8.08
C PRO A 93 9.40 3.49 8.64
N ALA A 94 9.66 3.58 9.95
CA ALA A 94 10.59 2.66 10.61
C ALA A 94 10.10 1.21 10.60
N ASN A 95 11.03 0.26 10.55
CA ASN A 95 10.77 -1.19 10.59
C ASN A 95 9.85 -1.69 9.47
N ALA A 96 9.89 -1.02 8.34
CA ALA A 96 9.11 -1.40 7.17
C ALA A 96 9.86 -2.42 6.31
N ARG A 97 9.10 -3.13 5.49
CA ARG A 97 9.61 -3.99 4.42
C ARG A 97 9.08 -3.49 3.09
N LEU A 98 9.92 -3.57 2.06
CA LEU A 98 9.52 -3.28 0.69
C LEU A 98 9.49 -4.58 -0.11
N ARG A 99 8.35 -4.86 -0.73
CA ARG A 99 8.14 -6.01 -1.60
C ARG A 99 7.93 -5.54 -3.01
N THR A 100 8.44 -6.30 -3.95
CA THR A 100 8.21 -6.07 -5.38
C THR A 100 7.83 -7.39 -6.04
N GLY A 101 6.80 -7.35 -6.84
CA GLY A 101 6.34 -8.52 -7.58
C GLY A 101 5.68 -8.13 -8.88
N VAL A 102 5.39 -9.14 -9.69
CA VAL A 102 4.74 -8.97 -10.99
C VAL A 102 3.59 -9.94 -11.14
N TYR A 103 2.58 -9.54 -11.89
CA TYR A 103 1.49 -10.42 -12.31
C TYR A 103 0.95 -9.97 -13.67
N ILE A 104 0.17 -10.82 -14.30
CA ILE A 104 -0.42 -10.53 -15.60
C ILE A 104 -1.93 -10.41 -15.44
N LEU A 105 -2.47 -9.29 -15.90
CA LEU A 105 -3.89 -9.02 -15.94
C LEU A 105 -4.30 -8.72 -17.38
N ASP A 106 -5.12 -9.58 -17.99
CA ASP A 106 -5.63 -9.42 -19.36
C ASP A 106 -4.51 -9.08 -20.36
N ASP A 107 -3.46 -9.89 -20.40
CA ASP A 107 -2.27 -9.72 -21.25
C ASP A 107 -1.37 -8.52 -20.93
N LEU A 108 -1.69 -7.78 -19.89
CA LEU A 108 -0.88 -6.66 -19.39
C LEU A 108 0.01 -7.10 -18.23
N SER A 109 1.32 -6.92 -18.36
CA SER A 109 2.25 -7.13 -17.24
C SER A 109 2.21 -5.96 -16.29
N LEU A 110 1.88 -6.23 -15.03
CA LEU A 110 1.83 -5.24 -13.96
C LEU A 110 2.92 -5.52 -12.92
N THR A 111 3.52 -4.45 -12.43
CA THR A 111 4.47 -4.50 -11.32
C THR A 111 3.84 -3.87 -10.09
N VAL A 112 3.98 -4.57 -8.96
CA VAL A 112 3.48 -4.14 -7.66
C VAL A 112 4.66 -3.88 -6.75
N MET A 113 4.69 -2.70 -6.14
CA MET A 113 5.58 -2.37 -5.02
C MET A 113 4.72 -2.17 -3.79
N GLN A 114 5.04 -2.85 -2.70
CA GLN A 114 4.32 -2.71 -1.45
C GLN A 114 5.27 -2.43 -0.30
N LEU A 115 5.09 -1.26 0.30
CA LEU A 115 5.70 -0.94 1.58
C LEU A 115 4.76 -1.39 2.69
N VAL A 116 5.27 -2.15 3.66
CA VAL A 116 4.48 -2.68 4.77
C VAL A 116 5.21 -2.43 6.08
N TRP A 117 4.48 -1.92 7.09
CA TRP A 117 5.06 -1.67 8.41
C TRP A 117 4.01 -1.83 9.50
N ILE A 118 4.49 -2.05 10.72
CA ILE A 118 3.64 -2.18 11.90
C ILE A 118 3.80 -0.92 12.73
N ALA A 119 2.68 -0.27 13.06
CA ALA A 119 2.63 0.89 13.93
C ALA A 119 1.87 0.54 15.21
N GLU A 120 2.23 1.21 16.31
CA GLU A 120 1.47 1.10 17.53
C GLU A 120 0.08 1.72 17.34
N GLY A 121 -0.94 0.98 17.72
CA GLY A 121 -2.32 1.48 17.74
C GLY A 121 -2.62 2.26 19.00
N THR A 122 -3.67 3.08 18.96
CA THR A 122 -4.20 3.72 20.16
C THR A 122 -4.87 2.69 21.07
N HIS A 123 -4.65 2.85 22.37
CA HIS A 123 -5.34 2.04 23.39
C HIS A 123 -6.85 2.20 23.24
N LYS A 124 -7.55 1.11 23.02
CA LYS A 124 -8.98 1.04 23.31
C LYS A 124 -9.16 0.71 24.79
N GLU A 125 -10.30 1.08 25.33
CA GLU A 125 -10.65 1.04 26.76
C GLU A 125 -10.44 -0.30 27.49
N ASN A 126 -10.00 -1.34 26.82
CA ASN A 126 -9.90 -2.71 27.34
C ASN A 126 -8.47 -3.28 27.44
N ASP A 127 -7.46 -2.45 27.63
CA ASP A 127 -6.06 -2.85 27.90
C ASP A 127 -5.38 -3.77 26.87
N GLU A 128 -6.04 -4.14 25.81
CA GLU A 128 -5.40 -4.84 24.70
C GLU A 128 -4.81 -3.81 23.75
N SER A 129 -3.52 -3.55 23.90
CA SER A 129 -2.79 -2.74 22.95
C SER A 129 -2.81 -3.46 21.59
N GLN A 130 -3.38 -2.80 20.61
CA GLN A 130 -3.42 -3.31 19.23
C GLN A 130 -2.33 -2.67 18.41
N HIS A 131 -1.63 -3.46 17.64
CA HIS A 131 -0.81 -2.95 16.57
C HIS A 131 -1.65 -2.77 15.29
N VAL A 132 -1.17 -1.93 14.42
CA VAL A 132 -1.78 -1.69 13.12
C VAL A 132 -0.77 -2.02 12.04
N LEU A 133 -1.14 -2.91 11.15
CA LEU A 133 -0.37 -3.20 9.95
C LEU A 133 -0.79 -2.22 8.86
N TRP A 134 0.13 -1.41 8.41
CA TRP A 134 -0.06 -0.48 7.32
C TRP A 134 0.54 -1.01 6.03
N THR A 135 -0.14 -0.79 4.93
CA THR A 135 0.36 -1.12 3.60
C THR A 135 0.21 0.07 2.66
N ALA A 136 1.24 0.34 1.88
CA ALA A 136 1.21 1.28 0.78
C ALA A 136 1.57 0.52 -0.49
N THR A 137 0.58 0.24 -1.31
CA THR A 137 0.71 -0.61 -2.50
C THR A 137 0.62 0.23 -3.75
N CYS A 138 1.72 0.28 -4.50
CA CYS A 138 1.83 0.98 -5.78
C CYS A 138 1.83 -0.04 -6.91
N THR A 139 0.91 0.12 -7.86
CA THR A 139 0.80 -0.77 -9.01
C THR A 139 0.91 0.04 -10.29
N CYS A 140 1.68 -0.47 -11.24
CA CYS A 140 1.85 0.17 -12.54
C CYS A 140 2.10 -0.86 -13.63
N PRO A 141 1.90 -0.49 -14.92
CA PRO A 141 2.40 -1.30 -16.02
C PRO A 141 3.90 -1.50 -15.91
N SER A 142 4.36 -2.73 -16.11
CA SER A 142 5.79 -3.06 -15.98
C SER A 142 6.67 -2.25 -16.95
N ALA A 143 6.12 -1.85 -18.08
CA ALA A 143 6.83 -1.03 -19.07
C ALA A 143 7.21 0.37 -18.56
N VAL A 144 6.48 0.91 -17.58
CA VAL A 144 6.73 2.24 -17.00
C VAL A 144 7.27 2.18 -15.57
N PHE A 145 7.67 1.01 -15.13
CA PHE A 145 8.15 0.76 -13.76
C PHE A 145 9.28 1.72 -13.37
N ALA A 146 10.25 1.96 -14.25
CA ALA A 146 11.39 2.82 -13.93
C ALA A 146 10.97 4.25 -13.55
N THR A 147 9.97 4.81 -14.22
CA THR A 147 9.42 6.13 -13.88
C THR A 147 8.62 6.10 -12.59
N VAL A 148 7.78 5.10 -12.42
CA VAL A 148 6.88 4.99 -11.28
C VAL A 148 7.63 4.67 -9.98
N ILE A 149 8.70 3.87 -10.05
CA ILE A 149 9.52 3.59 -8.86
C ILE A 149 10.19 4.85 -8.33
N ASP A 150 10.66 5.75 -9.18
CA ASP A 150 11.22 7.02 -8.76
C ASP A 150 10.19 7.87 -8.01
N ASN A 151 8.96 7.92 -8.52
CA ASN A 151 7.86 8.59 -7.83
C ASN A 151 7.53 7.93 -6.48
N PHE A 152 7.48 6.62 -6.43
CA PHE A 152 7.20 5.90 -5.20
C PHE A 152 8.30 6.12 -4.15
N MET A 153 9.56 6.09 -4.55
CA MET A 153 10.71 6.35 -3.67
C MET A 153 10.74 7.78 -3.14
N GLU A 154 10.17 8.73 -3.87
CA GLU A 154 9.98 10.12 -3.41
C GLU A 154 8.83 10.23 -2.40
N MET A 155 7.72 9.56 -2.65
CA MET A 155 6.51 9.64 -1.81
C MET A 155 6.62 8.84 -0.52
N ALA A 156 7.12 7.62 -0.59
CA ALA A 156 7.06 6.66 0.52
C ALA A 156 7.73 7.17 1.81
N PRO A 157 8.90 7.82 1.78
CA PRO A 157 9.52 8.33 3.00
C PRO A 157 8.75 9.45 3.70
N THR A 158 7.78 10.07 3.02
CA THR A 158 6.94 11.15 3.58
C THR A 158 5.70 10.63 4.29
N LEU A 159 5.45 9.32 4.26
CA LEU A 159 4.28 8.72 4.88
C LEU A 159 4.27 8.93 6.39
N GLU A 160 3.18 9.54 6.86
CA GLU A 160 2.88 9.71 8.27
C GLU A 160 1.48 9.16 8.57
N VAL A 161 1.37 8.40 9.62
CA VAL A 161 0.10 7.83 10.05
C VAL A 161 -0.21 8.27 11.47
N ALA A 162 -1.48 8.60 11.71
CA ALA A 162 -2.00 8.97 13.02
C ALA A 162 -3.31 8.24 13.29
N SER A 163 -3.48 7.89 14.52
CA SER A 163 -4.71 7.24 15.01
C SER A 163 -5.67 8.23 15.63
#